data_91e2f5135027ee851e3ea03b761cc190
#
_entry.id   91e2f5135027ee851e3ea03b761cc190
#
_cell.length_a   1.000
_cell.length_b   1.000
_cell.length_c   1.000
_cell.angle_alpha   90.00
_cell.angle_beta   90.00
_cell.angle_gamma   90.00
#
_symmetry.space_group_name_H-M   'P 1'
#
loop_
_entity.id
_entity.type
_entity.pdbx_description
1 polymer ?
#
loop_
_entity_poly.entity_id
_entity_poly.type
_entity_poly.pdbx_seq_one_letter_code
_entity_poly.pdbx_strand_id
1 'polypeptide(L)'
;MTDASQITKGHACIQEYLKTLDASPGVYRMLDEQARVLYVGKARNLRARVSNYARPSGHSPRIARMIGETASMMFLTTKTETEALLLEQNLIKQLKPRYNVLLRDDKSFPNILVSAEHGFPQIKKHRGAKKEKGSYYGPFASAGAVNRTLNQLQKVFLLRNCSDSTFDSRTRPCLLYQIKRCSAPCVGKISEADYADAVRDAERFLSGRTTKIQERLAKDMAAASDAMEFERAAALRDRIRALTQVQTAQGINPRGVAEADIIALHMEGGQACVQVFFIRANQNWGNKDYYPRVGTDVDVREVMEAFVGQFYGDKEPPKLILLSHPVENDDLVTEALSQKAARKVELAIPLRGEKAELVAGAARNARESLARKMAETATQGKLLKGLAEAFDLDSAPQRIEVYDNSHIQGTNAVGAMIVAGPDGFVKSQYRKFNIKGDDLTPGDDFGMMKEVLTRRFKRLLKEDPDREQDMWPDLLLIDGGAGQVSAVREIMLDMGVEDIPMVGVAKGVDRDAGKEEFHRTGQRPFALRHNDPVLYFVQRLRDEAHRFAIGTHRAKRAKSIGATPLDDVPGVGATRKRALLAHFGSAKAVSRANLADLKAVDGISDTLAETIYDFFHERG
;
A
#
# COMPACT_ATOMS: atom_id res chain seq x y z
N MET A 1 14.26 32.85 -12.89
CA MET A 1 14.64 34.11 -12.16
C MET A 1 13.35 34.69 -11.61
N THR A 2 13.19 34.74 -10.28
CA THR A 2 11.99 35.31 -9.64
C THR A 2 12.06 36.80 -9.84
N ASP A 3 11.02 37.42 -10.41
CA ASP A 3 10.96 38.84 -10.71
C ASP A 3 11.02 39.64 -9.39
N ALA A 4 11.93 40.63 -9.29
CA ALA A 4 12.09 41.46 -8.09
C ALA A 4 10.78 42.16 -7.68
N SER A 5 9.89 42.41 -8.64
CA SER A 5 8.56 42.99 -8.41
C SER A 5 7.62 42.04 -7.65
N GLN A 6 7.69 40.74 -7.89
CA GLN A 6 6.87 39.72 -7.19
C GLN A 6 7.30 39.57 -5.73
N ILE A 7 8.62 39.54 -5.47
CA ILE A 7 9.14 39.50 -4.11
C ILE A 7 8.68 40.71 -3.29
N THR A 8 8.67 41.90 -3.89
CA THR A 8 8.21 43.11 -3.24
C THR A 8 6.73 43.04 -2.87
N LYS A 9 5.88 42.50 -3.75
CA LYS A 9 4.43 42.30 -3.47
C LYS A 9 4.21 41.36 -2.30
N GLY A 10 4.88 40.21 -2.29
CA GLY A 10 4.77 39.21 -1.20
C GLY A 10 5.24 39.78 0.15
N HIS A 11 6.34 40.55 0.17
CA HIS A 11 6.79 41.24 1.39
C HIS A 11 5.76 42.26 1.88
N ALA A 12 5.17 43.08 1.00
CA ALA A 12 4.14 44.04 1.37
C ALA A 12 2.90 43.35 1.98
N CYS A 13 2.48 42.24 1.40
CA CYS A 13 1.40 41.42 1.92
C CYS A 13 1.72 40.92 3.36
N ILE A 14 2.89 40.34 3.60
CA ILE A 14 3.30 39.85 4.91
C ILE A 14 3.38 41.00 5.94
N GLN A 15 3.90 42.17 5.56
CA GLN A 15 3.97 43.33 6.43
C GLN A 15 2.60 43.83 6.88
N GLU A 16 1.59 43.75 6.01
CA GLU A 16 0.23 44.16 6.36
C GLU A 16 -0.35 43.26 7.46
N TYR A 17 -0.18 41.92 7.35
CA TYR A 17 -0.62 41.00 8.39
C TYR A 17 0.13 41.15 9.71
N LEU A 18 1.40 41.55 9.70
CA LEU A 18 2.17 41.78 10.93
C LEU A 18 1.61 42.92 11.81
N LYS A 19 0.83 43.85 11.26
CA LYS A 19 0.22 44.96 12.02
C LYS A 19 -0.82 44.45 13.02
N THR A 20 -1.52 43.38 12.69
CA THR A 20 -2.63 42.81 13.48
C THR A 20 -2.29 41.53 14.20
N LEU A 21 -1.12 40.92 13.91
CA LEU A 21 -0.74 39.62 14.44
C LEU A 21 -0.25 39.73 15.89
N ASP A 22 -0.75 38.85 16.76
CA ASP A 22 -0.36 38.75 18.17
C ASP A 22 0.86 37.83 18.39
N ALA A 23 1.28 37.69 19.64
CA ALA A 23 2.41 36.88 20.04
C ALA A 23 2.02 35.45 20.45
N SER A 24 0.80 35.01 20.18
CA SER A 24 0.32 33.67 20.55
C SER A 24 1.01 32.57 19.77
N PRO A 25 1.12 31.35 20.36
CA PRO A 25 1.51 30.18 19.59
C PRO A 25 0.40 29.81 18.57
N GLY A 26 0.82 29.23 17.45
CA GLY A 26 -0.15 28.86 16.42
C GLY A 26 0.47 28.39 15.13
N VAL A 27 -0.40 28.24 14.11
CA VAL A 27 -0.04 27.84 12.76
C VAL A 27 -0.45 28.93 11.78
N TYR A 28 0.44 29.21 10.84
CA TYR A 28 0.17 30.13 9.73
C TYR A 28 0.22 29.39 8.40
N ARG A 29 -0.56 29.87 7.43
CA ARG A 29 -0.59 29.37 6.05
C ARG A 29 -0.32 30.52 5.11
N MET A 30 0.56 30.31 4.14
CA MET A 30 0.78 31.21 3.02
C MET A 30 0.03 30.70 1.80
N LEU A 31 -0.70 31.57 1.11
CA LEU A 31 -1.55 31.23 -0.02
C LEU A 31 -1.18 32.08 -1.22
N ASP A 32 -1.33 31.53 -2.43
CA ASP A 32 -1.17 32.26 -3.69
C ASP A 32 -2.43 33.05 -4.09
N GLU A 33 -2.40 33.70 -5.26
CA GLU A 33 -3.52 34.49 -5.80
C GLU A 33 -4.79 33.66 -6.05
N GLN A 34 -4.65 32.34 -6.26
CA GLN A 34 -5.75 31.40 -6.44
C GLN A 34 -6.20 30.75 -5.12
N ALA A 35 -5.77 31.27 -3.97
CA ALA A 35 -6.03 30.73 -2.64
C ALA A 35 -5.52 29.30 -2.39
N ARG A 36 -4.55 28.81 -3.17
CA ARG A 36 -3.89 27.52 -2.95
C ARG A 36 -2.82 27.69 -1.87
N VAL A 37 -2.75 26.72 -0.96
CA VAL A 37 -1.79 26.77 0.13
C VAL A 37 -0.38 26.45 -0.37
N LEU A 38 0.50 27.43 -0.27
CA LEU A 38 1.92 27.35 -0.63
C LEU A 38 2.75 26.68 0.48
N TYR A 39 2.49 27.09 1.73
CA TYR A 39 3.25 26.69 2.89
C TYR A 39 2.40 26.70 4.17
N VAL A 40 2.67 25.78 5.06
CA VAL A 40 2.14 25.71 6.42
C VAL A 40 3.32 25.72 7.39
N GLY A 41 3.29 26.57 8.41
CA GLY A 41 4.35 26.62 9.41
C GLY A 41 3.79 26.85 10.81
N LYS A 42 4.46 26.28 11.82
CA LYS A 42 4.18 26.51 13.23
C LYS A 42 4.97 27.70 13.78
N ALA A 43 4.49 28.26 14.87
CA ALA A 43 5.23 29.25 15.64
C ALA A 43 4.90 29.16 17.12
N ARG A 44 5.90 29.31 17.98
CA ARG A 44 5.71 29.61 19.40
C ARG A 44 5.16 31.03 19.61
N ASN A 45 5.54 31.92 18.71
CA ASN A 45 5.11 33.31 18.64
C ASN A 45 4.90 33.66 17.16
N LEU A 46 3.64 33.76 16.75
CA LEU A 46 3.26 33.99 15.35
C LEU A 46 3.87 35.29 14.80
N ARG A 47 3.78 36.39 15.57
CA ARG A 47 4.35 37.67 15.16
C ARG A 47 5.85 37.64 14.93
N ALA A 48 6.60 37.04 15.87
CA ALA A 48 8.05 36.91 15.78
C ALA A 48 8.47 35.97 14.62
N ARG A 49 7.74 34.90 14.37
CA ARG A 49 8.03 33.97 13.25
C ARG A 49 7.76 34.62 11.91
N VAL A 50 6.59 35.25 11.74
CA VAL A 50 6.17 35.86 10.48
C VAL A 50 7.03 37.09 10.15
N SER A 51 7.50 37.87 11.15
CA SER A 51 8.41 38.99 10.95
C SER A 51 9.73 38.58 10.28
N ASN A 52 10.18 37.34 10.44
CA ASN A 52 11.37 36.87 9.74
C ASN A 52 11.19 36.84 8.23
N TYR A 53 9.98 36.53 7.73
CA TYR A 53 9.67 36.51 6.29
C TYR A 53 9.51 37.94 5.71
N ALA A 54 9.25 38.92 6.55
CA ALA A 54 9.16 40.34 6.12
C ALA A 54 10.52 41.02 5.94
N ARG A 55 11.63 40.31 6.26
CA ARG A 55 12.99 40.86 6.02
C ARG A 55 13.30 40.83 4.53
N PRO A 56 13.90 41.90 3.97
CA PRO A 56 14.14 41.97 2.54
C PRO A 56 15.27 41.08 2.03
N SER A 57 16.10 40.53 2.91
CA SER A 57 17.25 39.68 2.55
C SER A 57 17.51 38.60 3.62
N GLY A 58 18.38 37.63 3.29
CA GLY A 58 18.75 36.54 4.20
C GLY A 58 17.91 35.29 4.06
N HIS A 59 17.08 35.19 3.00
CA HIS A 59 16.27 34.00 2.70
C HIS A 59 16.95 33.09 1.69
N SER A 60 16.78 31.76 1.87
CA SER A 60 17.14 30.80 0.83
C SER A 60 16.32 31.03 -0.45
N PRO A 61 16.82 30.65 -1.63
CA PRO A 61 16.09 30.81 -2.90
C PRO A 61 14.66 30.23 -2.86
N ARG A 62 14.48 29.10 -2.15
CA ARG A 62 13.16 28.48 -1.94
C ARG A 62 12.22 29.40 -1.16
N ILE A 63 12.67 29.94 -0.04
CA ILE A 63 11.89 30.81 0.83
C ILE A 63 11.60 32.14 0.13
N ALA A 64 12.58 32.71 -0.57
CA ALA A 64 12.38 33.94 -1.36
C ALA A 64 11.30 33.75 -2.43
N ARG A 65 11.29 32.63 -3.14
CA ARG A 65 10.24 32.31 -4.11
C ARG A 65 8.88 32.16 -3.45
N MET A 66 8.80 31.42 -2.33
CA MET A 66 7.56 31.25 -1.55
C MET A 66 6.99 32.62 -1.12
N ILE A 67 7.84 33.53 -0.61
CA ILE A 67 7.44 34.87 -0.25
C ILE A 67 6.89 35.62 -1.47
N GLY A 68 7.59 35.58 -2.61
CA GLY A 68 7.16 36.22 -3.85
C GLY A 68 5.81 35.71 -4.38
N GLU A 69 5.50 34.46 -4.20
CA GLU A 69 4.23 33.85 -4.60
C GLU A 69 3.09 34.07 -3.56
N THR A 70 3.41 34.60 -2.36
CA THR A 70 2.41 34.78 -1.28
C THR A 70 1.52 35.99 -1.57
N ALA A 71 0.22 35.75 -1.75
CA ALA A 71 -0.81 36.76 -1.96
C ALA A 71 -1.69 36.99 -0.73
N SER A 72 -1.81 35.99 0.16
CA SER A 72 -2.55 36.12 1.41
C SER A 72 -2.03 35.16 2.48
N MET A 73 -2.41 35.43 3.74
CA MET A 73 -2.05 34.56 4.87
C MET A 73 -3.28 34.25 5.72
N MET A 74 -3.27 33.06 6.33
CA MET A 74 -4.27 32.65 7.32
C MET A 74 -3.57 32.18 8.59
N PHE A 75 -4.18 32.44 9.74
CA PHE A 75 -3.61 32.12 11.05
C PHE A 75 -4.61 31.34 11.90
N LEU A 76 -4.11 30.38 12.66
CA LEU A 76 -4.84 29.63 13.65
C LEU A 76 -4.05 29.65 14.95
N THR A 77 -4.56 30.33 15.97
CA THR A 77 -3.94 30.37 17.31
C THR A 77 -4.21 29.06 18.05
N THR A 78 -3.24 28.64 18.86
CA THR A 78 -3.31 27.46 19.71
C THR A 78 -2.96 27.84 21.16
N LYS A 79 -3.24 26.97 22.11
CA LYS A 79 -2.88 27.22 23.51
C LYS A 79 -1.40 26.97 23.80
N THR A 80 -0.82 26.00 23.09
CA THR A 80 0.58 25.57 23.28
C THR A 80 1.30 25.41 21.94
N GLU A 81 2.62 25.44 21.98
CA GLU A 81 3.46 25.17 20.81
C GLU A 81 3.33 23.72 20.34
N THR A 82 3.11 22.78 21.27
CA THR A 82 2.86 21.37 20.99
C THR A 82 1.57 21.18 20.19
N GLU A 83 0.49 21.89 20.56
CA GLU A 83 -0.74 21.90 19.77
C GLU A 83 -0.50 22.48 18.37
N ALA A 84 0.32 23.55 18.26
CA ALA A 84 0.68 24.14 16.97
C ALA A 84 1.45 23.13 16.10
N LEU A 85 2.40 22.38 16.63
CA LEU A 85 3.13 21.33 15.91
C LEU A 85 2.18 20.25 15.38
N LEU A 86 1.29 19.73 16.21
CA LEU A 86 0.34 18.69 15.80
C LEU A 86 -0.64 19.21 14.73
N LEU A 87 -1.10 20.44 14.87
CA LEU A 87 -1.97 21.08 13.90
C LEU A 87 -1.26 21.32 12.56
N GLU A 88 -0.02 21.80 12.58
CA GLU A 88 0.83 21.96 11.40
C GLU A 88 0.96 20.65 10.62
N GLN A 89 1.34 19.55 11.29
CA GLN A 89 1.51 18.25 10.64
C GLN A 89 0.21 17.74 10.02
N ASN A 90 -0.92 17.94 10.69
CA ASN A 90 -2.23 17.58 10.16
C ASN A 90 -2.59 18.40 8.92
N LEU A 91 -2.35 19.70 8.94
CA LEU A 91 -2.61 20.60 7.81
C LEU A 91 -1.67 20.30 6.63
N ILE A 92 -0.39 20.04 6.86
CA ILE A 92 0.55 19.63 5.81
C ILE A 92 0.07 18.34 5.13
N LYS A 93 -0.36 17.35 5.92
CA LYS A 93 -0.87 16.07 5.40
C LYS A 93 -2.15 16.26 4.58
N GLN A 94 -3.05 17.11 5.04
CA GLN A 94 -4.35 17.38 4.41
C GLN A 94 -4.21 18.23 3.14
N LEU A 95 -3.45 19.34 3.22
CA LEU A 95 -3.39 20.37 2.19
C LEU A 95 -2.25 20.12 1.19
N LYS A 96 -1.23 19.33 1.56
CA LYS A 96 -0.07 18.97 0.72
C LYS A 96 0.63 20.19 0.08
N PRO A 97 0.99 21.21 0.86
CA PRO A 97 1.51 22.46 0.33
C PRO A 97 2.84 22.26 -0.39
N ARG A 98 3.06 23.06 -1.45
CA ARG A 98 4.18 22.90 -2.38
C ARG A 98 5.55 23.11 -1.74
N TYR A 99 5.64 23.98 -0.76
CA TYR A 99 6.91 24.37 -0.12
C TYR A 99 7.20 23.62 1.19
N ASN A 100 6.32 22.72 1.65
CA ASN A 100 6.62 21.87 2.78
C ASN A 100 7.28 20.54 2.35
N VAL A 101 8.00 19.93 3.27
CA VAL A 101 8.41 18.52 3.13
C VAL A 101 7.18 17.64 3.23
N LEU A 102 6.97 16.73 2.27
CA LEU A 102 5.77 15.89 2.19
C LEU A 102 6.12 14.41 2.22
N LEU A 103 5.54 13.68 3.16
CA LEU A 103 5.56 12.23 3.18
C LEU A 103 4.41 11.67 2.31
N ARG A 104 4.75 11.07 1.17
CA ARG A 104 3.76 10.59 0.17
C ARG A 104 3.06 9.28 0.53
N ASP A 105 3.70 8.40 1.31
CA ASP A 105 3.18 7.07 1.68
C ASP A 105 2.87 7.01 3.17
N ASP A 106 1.61 7.25 3.51
CA ASP A 106 1.08 7.29 4.87
C ASP A 106 0.22 6.05 5.24
N LYS A 107 0.29 4.98 4.45
CA LYS A 107 -0.52 3.79 4.70
C LYS A 107 -0.24 3.20 6.08
N SER A 108 -1.30 2.81 6.78
CA SER A 108 -1.20 2.12 8.06
C SER A 108 -0.43 0.81 7.92
N PHE A 109 0.36 0.46 8.95
CA PHE A 109 1.07 -0.80 9.02
C PHE A 109 0.14 -1.96 9.41
N PRO A 110 0.38 -3.15 8.89
CA PRO A 110 -0.33 -4.33 9.35
C PRO A 110 0.20 -4.79 10.71
N ASN A 111 -0.68 -5.38 11.50
CA ASN A 111 -0.42 -6.01 12.78
C ASN A 111 -0.86 -7.47 12.75
N ILE A 112 -0.39 -8.27 13.69
CA ILE A 112 -0.99 -9.56 14.04
C ILE A 112 -1.97 -9.30 15.17
N LEU A 113 -3.21 -9.74 15.00
CA LEU A 113 -4.24 -9.74 16.03
C LEU A 113 -4.44 -11.16 16.53
N VAL A 114 -4.38 -11.31 17.85
CA VAL A 114 -4.89 -12.47 18.59
C VAL A 114 -6.24 -12.05 19.17
N SER A 115 -7.34 -12.62 18.65
CA SER A 115 -8.69 -12.23 19.08
C SER A 115 -8.99 -12.70 20.50
N ALA A 116 -9.90 -11.98 21.22
CA ALA A 116 -10.26 -12.32 22.60
C ALA A 116 -11.77 -12.64 22.78
N GLU A 117 -12.56 -12.65 21.69
CA GLU A 117 -14.02 -12.80 21.78
C GLU A 117 -14.53 -14.25 21.70
N HIS A 118 -13.64 -15.21 21.45
CA HIS A 118 -14.00 -16.63 21.30
C HIS A 118 -13.13 -17.50 22.22
N GLY A 119 -13.68 -18.59 22.78
CA GLY A 119 -12.95 -19.53 23.64
C GLY A 119 -11.68 -20.14 22.98
N PHE A 120 -11.69 -20.22 21.65
CA PHE A 120 -10.51 -20.54 20.85
C PHE A 120 -10.06 -19.31 20.04
N PRO A 121 -9.17 -18.44 20.55
CA PRO A 121 -8.68 -17.25 19.87
C PRO A 121 -8.16 -17.50 18.45
N GLN A 122 -8.52 -16.60 17.52
CA GLN A 122 -8.03 -16.60 16.15
C GLN A 122 -6.77 -15.75 16.05
N ILE A 123 -5.76 -16.20 15.28
CA ILE A 123 -4.65 -15.35 14.85
C ILE A 123 -4.88 -14.87 13.42
N LYS A 124 -4.81 -13.56 13.21
CA LYS A 124 -5.03 -12.98 11.88
C LYS A 124 -4.23 -11.71 11.64
N LYS A 125 -4.08 -11.37 10.36
CA LYS A 125 -3.56 -10.07 9.95
C LYS A 125 -4.65 -9.02 10.14
N HIS A 126 -4.30 -7.92 10.82
CA HIS A 126 -5.15 -6.75 10.98
C HIS A 126 -4.48 -5.52 10.37
N ARG A 127 -5.28 -4.62 9.79
CA ARG A 127 -4.81 -3.33 9.28
C ARG A 127 -5.88 -2.27 9.50
N GLY A 128 -5.46 -1.08 9.93
CA GLY A 128 -6.36 0.05 10.20
C GLY A 128 -6.62 0.22 11.70
N ALA A 129 -7.76 0.83 12.06
CA ALA A 129 -8.10 1.11 13.46
C ALA A 129 -8.27 -0.18 14.27
N LYS A 130 -7.73 -0.19 15.49
CA LYS A 130 -7.80 -1.32 16.43
C LYS A 130 -9.18 -1.40 17.09
N LYS A 131 -10.20 -1.79 16.34
CA LYS A 131 -11.61 -1.87 16.82
C LYS A 131 -12.00 -3.22 17.42
N GLU A 132 -11.32 -4.29 17.01
CA GLU A 132 -11.60 -5.63 17.50
C GLU A 132 -10.94 -5.86 18.85
N LYS A 133 -11.61 -6.58 19.75
CA LYS A 133 -11.03 -6.94 21.05
C LYS A 133 -9.97 -8.01 20.89
N GLY A 134 -8.81 -7.80 21.52
CA GLY A 134 -7.69 -8.74 21.47
C GLY A 134 -6.34 -8.06 21.61
N SER A 135 -5.29 -8.85 21.52
CA SER A 135 -3.91 -8.42 21.61
C SER A 135 -3.34 -8.12 20.22
N TYR A 136 -2.81 -6.90 20.03
CA TYR A 136 -2.23 -6.45 18.77
C TYR A 136 -0.71 -6.44 18.85
N TYR A 137 -0.07 -7.14 17.94
CA TYR A 137 1.39 -7.22 17.83
C TYR A 137 1.84 -6.59 16.52
N GLY A 138 2.64 -5.54 16.57
CA GLY A 138 3.09 -4.74 15.40
C GLY A 138 3.77 -3.45 15.84
N PRO A 139 4.02 -2.55 14.91
CA PRO A 139 3.76 -2.64 13.48
C PRO A 139 4.75 -3.53 12.72
N PHE A 140 4.30 -4.20 11.66
CA PHE A 140 5.15 -4.90 10.71
C PHE A 140 5.40 -4.05 9.47
N ALA A 141 6.60 -4.09 8.94
CA ALA A 141 6.98 -3.28 7.77
C ALA A 141 6.13 -3.56 6.51
N SER A 142 5.65 -4.79 6.33
CA SER A 142 4.88 -5.18 5.15
C SER A 142 3.87 -6.29 5.44
N ALA A 143 2.86 -6.41 4.57
CA ALA A 143 1.91 -7.52 4.60
C ALA A 143 2.59 -8.90 4.42
N GLY A 144 3.66 -8.95 3.62
CA GLY A 144 4.47 -10.15 3.45
C GLY A 144 5.18 -10.59 4.73
N ALA A 145 5.70 -9.63 5.52
CA ALA A 145 6.31 -9.91 6.82
C ALA A 145 5.28 -10.53 7.79
N VAL A 146 4.08 -9.94 7.91
CA VAL A 146 2.99 -10.50 8.72
C VAL A 146 2.64 -11.91 8.29
N ASN A 147 2.45 -12.14 6.99
CA ASN A 147 2.05 -13.47 6.50
C ASN A 147 3.13 -14.52 6.78
N ARG A 148 4.43 -14.17 6.65
CA ARG A 148 5.53 -15.08 7.03
C ARG A 148 5.48 -15.41 8.51
N THR A 149 5.33 -14.39 9.37
CA THR A 149 5.25 -14.60 10.83
C THR A 149 4.01 -15.42 11.21
N LEU A 150 2.83 -15.15 10.64
CA LEU A 150 1.63 -15.95 10.86
C LEU A 150 1.83 -17.43 10.47
N ASN A 151 2.43 -17.68 9.31
CA ASN A 151 2.76 -19.04 8.87
C ASN A 151 3.72 -19.76 9.84
N GLN A 152 4.67 -19.02 10.40
CA GLN A 152 5.61 -19.55 11.39
C GLN A 152 4.91 -19.85 12.72
N LEU A 153 4.08 -18.92 13.21
CA LEU A 153 3.27 -19.13 14.43
C LEU A 153 2.36 -20.34 14.30
N GLN A 154 1.73 -20.53 13.15
CA GLN A 154 0.90 -21.71 12.88
C GLN A 154 1.70 -23.02 12.92
N LYS A 155 2.93 -23.05 12.39
CA LYS A 155 3.80 -24.24 12.45
C LYS A 155 4.22 -24.59 13.88
N VAL A 156 4.46 -23.57 14.71
CA VAL A 156 4.96 -23.76 16.08
C VAL A 156 3.82 -24.03 17.07
N PHE A 157 2.78 -23.18 17.03
CA PHE A 157 1.73 -23.16 18.05
C PHE A 157 0.40 -23.77 17.58
N LEU A 158 0.27 -24.16 16.30
CA LEU A 158 -0.89 -24.81 15.71
C LEU A 158 -2.21 -24.04 15.90
N LEU A 159 -2.14 -22.69 15.86
CA LEU A 159 -3.29 -21.83 16.10
C LEU A 159 -4.17 -21.67 14.84
N ARG A 160 -5.47 -21.55 15.05
CA ARG A 160 -6.43 -21.32 13.97
C ARG A 160 -6.33 -19.91 13.41
N ASN A 161 -6.56 -19.79 12.09
CA ASN A 161 -6.70 -18.50 11.40
C ASN A 161 -8.06 -18.33 10.70
N CYS A 162 -8.93 -19.34 10.79
CA CYS A 162 -10.27 -19.29 10.22
C CYS A 162 -11.18 -18.34 11.02
N SER A 163 -12.18 -17.73 10.35
CA SER A 163 -13.21 -16.92 11.00
C SER A 163 -14.09 -17.75 11.92
N ASP A 164 -14.73 -17.10 12.89
CA ASP A 164 -15.63 -17.79 13.83
C ASP A 164 -16.78 -18.49 13.10
N SER A 165 -17.38 -17.84 12.08
CA SER A 165 -18.41 -18.47 11.26
C SER A 165 -17.92 -19.73 10.52
N THR A 166 -16.64 -19.78 10.12
CA THR A 166 -16.04 -20.98 9.53
C THR A 166 -15.73 -22.03 10.60
N PHE A 167 -15.35 -21.62 11.79
CA PHE A 167 -15.09 -22.49 12.92
C PHE A 167 -16.36 -23.23 13.34
N ASP A 168 -17.45 -22.50 13.57
CA ASP A 168 -18.73 -23.04 14.04
C ASP A 168 -19.41 -23.96 13.03
N SER A 169 -19.16 -23.76 11.72
CA SER A 169 -19.73 -24.58 10.65
C SER A 169 -18.94 -25.84 10.32
N ARG A 170 -17.85 -26.15 11.04
CA ARG A 170 -16.98 -27.30 10.72
C ARG A 170 -17.46 -28.58 11.41
N THR A 171 -17.59 -29.63 10.62
CA THR A 171 -17.91 -30.99 11.09
C THR A 171 -16.71 -31.95 10.94
N ARG A 172 -15.65 -31.55 10.24
CA ARG A 172 -14.42 -32.33 10.03
C ARG A 172 -13.17 -31.42 10.01
N PRO A 173 -11.97 -31.97 10.37
CA PRO A 173 -10.73 -31.22 10.30
C PRO A 173 -10.45 -30.69 8.89
N CYS A 174 -9.96 -29.46 8.79
CA CYS A 174 -9.57 -28.88 7.52
C CYS A 174 -8.12 -29.23 7.13
N LEU A 175 -7.72 -28.83 5.92
CA LEU A 175 -6.36 -29.08 5.41
C LEU A 175 -5.26 -28.59 6.36
N LEU A 176 -5.47 -27.47 7.09
CA LEU A 176 -4.46 -26.95 8.02
C LEU A 176 -4.15 -27.93 9.15
N TYR A 177 -5.11 -28.74 9.58
CA TYR A 177 -4.85 -29.81 10.53
C TYR A 177 -3.99 -30.91 9.90
N GLN A 178 -4.33 -31.36 8.69
CA GLN A 178 -3.60 -32.40 7.97
C GLN A 178 -2.14 -32.03 7.73
N ILE A 179 -1.87 -30.74 7.38
CA ILE A 179 -0.51 -30.23 7.18
C ILE A 179 0.15 -29.71 8.46
N LYS A 180 -0.38 -30.07 9.64
CA LYS A 180 0.15 -29.70 10.96
C LYS A 180 0.37 -28.20 11.16
N ARG A 181 -0.65 -27.39 10.81
CA ARG A 181 -0.67 -25.95 11.03
C ARG A 181 -1.81 -25.45 11.91
N CYS A 182 -2.70 -26.34 12.32
CA CYS A 182 -3.81 -26.06 13.22
C CYS A 182 -4.10 -27.30 14.05
N SER A 183 -4.45 -27.14 15.31
CA SER A 183 -4.81 -28.24 16.23
C SER A 183 -6.24 -28.72 16.06
N ALA A 184 -7.02 -28.18 15.11
CA ALA A 184 -8.42 -28.48 14.83
C ALA A 184 -9.35 -28.34 16.05
N PRO A 185 -9.37 -27.23 16.78
CA PRO A 185 -10.26 -27.03 17.91
C PRO A 185 -11.74 -27.03 17.51
N CYS A 186 -12.05 -26.69 16.26
CA CYS A 186 -13.42 -26.68 15.72
C CYS A 186 -14.12 -28.06 15.70
N VAL A 187 -13.37 -29.13 15.85
CA VAL A 187 -13.90 -30.53 15.91
C VAL A 187 -13.39 -31.26 17.15
N GLY A 188 -13.03 -30.53 18.21
CA GLY A 188 -12.68 -31.09 19.51
C GLY A 188 -11.37 -31.90 19.56
N LYS A 189 -10.42 -31.69 18.64
CA LYS A 189 -9.11 -32.38 18.64
C LYS A 189 -8.12 -31.85 19.67
N ILE A 190 -8.44 -30.75 20.33
CA ILE A 190 -7.68 -30.13 21.42
C ILE A 190 -8.66 -29.55 22.43
N SER A 191 -8.32 -29.60 23.72
CA SER A 191 -9.10 -28.98 24.78
C SER A 191 -8.95 -27.44 24.74
N GLU A 192 -9.92 -26.73 25.31
CA GLU A 192 -9.85 -25.27 25.41
C GLU A 192 -8.65 -24.82 26.28
N ALA A 193 -8.35 -25.56 27.34
CA ALA A 193 -7.21 -25.29 28.22
C ALA A 193 -5.88 -25.43 27.48
N ASP A 194 -5.65 -26.50 26.75
CA ASP A 194 -4.41 -26.73 26.00
C ASP A 194 -4.26 -25.74 24.85
N TYR A 195 -5.37 -25.37 24.22
CA TYR A 195 -5.36 -24.33 23.17
C TYR A 195 -5.03 -22.96 23.75
N ALA A 196 -5.59 -22.60 24.91
CA ALA A 196 -5.27 -21.36 25.61
C ALA A 196 -3.77 -21.31 26.01
N ASP A 197 -3.17 -22.46 26.39
CA ASP A 197 -1.73 -22.52 26.64
C ASP A 197 -0.91 -22.24 25.38
N ALA A 198 -1.30 -22.80 24.23
CA ALA A 198 -0.66 -22.53 22.96
C ALA A 198 -0.78 -21.07 22.53
N VAL A 199 -1.93 -20.44 22.80
CA VAL A 199 -2.13 -18.99 22.60
C VAL A 199 -1.22 -18.16 23.47
N ARG A 200 -1.16 -18.45 24.78
CA ARG A 200 -0.24 -17.77 25.73
C ARG A 200 1.22 -17.87 25.31
N ASP A 201 1.62 -19.01 24.78
CA ASP A 201 2.99 -19.19 24.28
C ASP A 201 3.26 -18.39 23.01
N ALA A 202 2.30 -18.32 22.09
CA ALA A 202 2.41 -17.48 20.90
C ALA A 202 2.50 -15.99 21.29
N GLU A 203 1.72 -15.54 22.28
CA GLU A 203 1.78 -14.17 22.79
C GLU A 203 3.12 -13.86 23.50
N ARG A 204 3.65 -14.81 24.28
CA ARG A 204 4.99 -14.72 24.87
C ARG A 204 6.07 -14.63 23.80
N PHE A 205 5.96 -15.42 22.75
CA PHE A 205 6.87 -15.37 21.60
C PHE A 205 6.82 -14.00 20.93
N LEU A 206 5.62 -13.49 20.60
CA LEU A 206 5.41 -12.17 20.00
C LEU A 206 5.86 -11.03 20.92
N SER A 207 5.92 -11.26 22.24
CA SER A 207 6.44 -10.33 23.24
C SER A 207 7.96 -10.51 23.53
N GLY A 208 8.67 -11.37 22.78
CA GLY A 208 10.11 -11.59 22.89
C GLY A 208 10.58 -12.53 24.02
N ARG A 209 9.67 -13.22 24.69
CA ARG A 209 10.00 -14.13 25.78
C ARG A 209 10.24 -15.56 25.27
N THR A 210 11.09 -15.71 24.28
CA THR A 210 11.23 -16.96 23.51
C THR A 210 12.06 -18.01 24.23
N THR A 211 13.09 -17.62 25.00
CA THR A 211 14.00 -18.56 25.69
C THR A 211 13.24 -19.50 26.61
N LYS A 212 12.33 -18.99 27.44
CA LYS A 212 11.52 -19.79 28.36
C LYS A 212 10.62 -20.81 27.65
N ILE A 213 10.17 -20.49 26.44
CA ILE A 213 9.35 -21.40 25.61
C ILE A 213 10.23 -22.54 25.09
N GLN A 214 11.43 -22.23 24.61
CA GLN A 214 12.36 -23.26 24.13
C GLN A 214 12.80 -24.20 25.25
N GLU A 215 13.14 -23.67 26.42
CA GLU A 215 13.50 -24.48 27.60
C GLU A 215 12.37 -25.43 28.02
N ARG A 216 11.11 -24.93 28.04
CA ARG A 216 9.97 -25.78 28.36
C ARG A 216 9.75 -26.86 27.30
N LEU A 217 9.74 -26.50 26.01
CA LEU A 217 9.58 -27.47 24.93
C LEU A 217 10.68 -28.53 24.92
N ALA A 218 11.92 -28.15 25.27
CA ALA A 218 13.03 -29.09 25.41
C ALA A 218 12.83 -30.06 26.57
N LYS A 219 12.33 -29.55 27.72
CA LYS A 219 11.99 -30.38 28.88
C LYS A 219 10.84 -31.36 28.55
N ASP A 220 9.79 -30.86 27.90
CA ASP A 220 8.64 -31.70 27.50
C ASP A 220 9.06 -32.75 26.46
N MET A 221 9.98 -32.39 25.54
CA MET A 221 10.55 -33.31 24.56
C MET A 221 11.35 -34.44 25.25
N ALA A 222 12.18 -34.10 26.24
CA ALA A 222 12.94 -35.09 27.00
C ALA A 222 11.99 -36.02 27.76
N ALA A 223 10.99 -35.48 28.46
CA ALA A 223 10.00 -36.26 29.19
C ALA A 223 9.20 -37.22 28.27
N ALA A 224 8.80 -36.76 27.08
CA ALA A 224 8.13 -37.62 26.09
C ALA A 224 9.06 -38.71 25.56
N SER A 225 10.35 -38.41 25.38
CA SER A 225 11.34 -39.41 24.97
C SER A 225 11.54 -40.49 26.05
N ASP A 226 11.66 -40.08 27.33
CA ASP A 226 11.81 -40.98 28.45
C ASP A 226 10.59 -41.86 28.65
N ALA A 227 9.39 -41.34 28.33
CA ALA A 227 8.14 -42.09 28.32
C ALA A 227 7.94 -42.97 27.06
N MET A 228 8.95 -43.05 26.17
CA MET A 228 8.90 -43.72 24.86
C MET A 228 7.79 -43.24 23.92
N GLU A 229 7.26 -42.01 24.13
CA GLU A 229 6.30 -41.33 23.26
C GLU A 229 7.02 -40.65 22.07
N PHE A 230 7.66 -41.43 21.21
CA PHE A 230 8.59 -40.92 20.20
C PHE A 230 7.94 -39.98 19.16
N GLU A 231 6.67 -40.20 18.79
CA GLU A 231 5.95 -39.28 17.88
C GLU A 231 5.73 -37.90 18.51
N ARG A 232 5.41 -37.88 19.82
CA ARG A 232 5.26 -36.63 20.59
C ARG A 232 6.60 -35.92 20.74
N ALA A 233 7.67 -36.65 21.08
CA ALA A 233 9.03 -36.10 21.16
C ALA A 233 9.48 -35.51 19.81
N ALA A 234 9.22 -36.20 18.69
CA ALA A 234 9.51 -35.70 17.35
C ALA A 234 8.73 -34.42 17.00
N ALA A 235 7.45 -34.37 17.36
CA ALA A 235 6.64 -33.15 17.15
C ALA A 235 7.18 -31.97 17.96
N LEU A 236 7.60 -32.15 19.21
CA LEU A 236 8.21 -31.14 20.05
C LEU A 236 9.58 -30.68 19.50
N ARG A 237 10.42 -31.60 19.04
CA ARG A 237 11.67 -31.31 18.35
C ARG A 237 11.46 -30.42 17.11
N ASP A 238 10.46 -30.74 16.30
CA ASP A 238 10.17 -30.00 15.09
C ASP A 238 9.64 -28.59 15.41
N ARG A 239 8.89 -28.42 16.51
CA ARG A 239 8.48 -27.10 17.04
C ARG A 239 9.69 -26.29 17.51
N ILE A 240 10.64 -26.89 18.22
CA ILE A 240 11.89 -26.22 18.65
C ILE A 240 12.70 -25.78 17.42
N ARG A 241 12.86 -26.67 16.41
CA ARG A 241 13.54 -26.32 15.16
C ARG A 241 12.87 -25.15 14.45
N ALA A 242 11.54 -25.12 14.37
CA ALA A 242 10.80 -24.03 13.77
C ALA A 242 11.01 -22.72 14.53
N LEU A 243 11.01 -22.72 15.87
CA LEU A 243 11.34 -21.55 16.70
C LEU A 243 12.76 -21.04 16.45
N THR A 244 13.75 -21.93 16.42
CA THR A 244 15.15 -21.58 16.15
C THR A 244 15.30 -20.97 14.74
N GLN A 245 14.66 -21.56 13.76
CA GLN A 245 14.72 -21.08 12.37
C GLN A 245 14.12 -19.66 12.23
N VAL A 246 13.06 -19.35 12.99
CA VAL A 246 12.49 -18.00 13.04
C VAL A 246 13.51 -16.99 13.60
N GLN A 247 14.22 -17.37 14.65
CA GLN A 247 15.24 -16.51 15.27
C GLN A 247 16.46 -16.28 14.37
N THR A 248 16.90 -17.29 13.66
CA THR A 248 18.09 -17.23 12.79
C THR A 248 17.83 -16.49 11.48
N ALA A 249 16.62 -16.55 10.94
CA ALA A 249 16.25 -15.90 9.68
C ALA A 249 16.14 -14.36 9.78
N GLN A 250 16.18 -13.80 10.99
CA GLN A 250 16.14 -12.36 11.26
C GLN A 250 17.54 -11.85 11.57
N GLY A 251 18.35 -11.62 10.58
CA GLY A 251 19.81 -11.39 10.63
C GLY A 251 20.36 -10.25 11.50
N ILE A 252 19.53 -9.44 12.19
CA ILE A 252 19.97 -8.41 13.13
C ILE A 252 18.97 -8.37 14.29
N ASN A 253 19.25 -9.10 15.35
CA ASN A 253 18.48 -9.05 16.59
C ASN A 253 19.31 -8.31 17.65
N PRO A 254 19.00 -7.06 17.97
CA PRO A 254 19.74 -6.31 18.98
C PRO A 254 19.51 -6.90 20.37
N ARG A 255 20.58 -7.09 21.13
CA ARG A 255 20.51 -7.65 22.49
C ARG A 255 20.05 -6.62 23.52
N GLY A 256 20.30 -5.33 23.26
CA GLY A 256 20.06 -4.23 24.20
C GLY A 256 18.83 -3.36 23.89
N VAL A 257 18.04 -3.66 22.84
CA VAL A 257 16.94 -2.81 22.38
C VAL A 257 15.66 -3.63 22.27
N ALA A 258 14.85 -3.62 23.32
CA ALA A 258 13.60 -4.40 23.35
C ALA A 258 12.53 -3.84 22.39
N GLU A 259 12.37 -2.51 22.35
CA GLU A 259 11.41 -1.80 21.51
C GLU A 259 12.02 -0.48 21.03
N ALA A 260 12.16 -0.31 19.72
CA ALA A 260 12.57 0.96 19.11
C ALA A 260 12.15 1.04 17.65
N ASP A 261 12.01 2.26 17.15
CA ASP A 261 12.06 2.55 15.72
C ASP A 261 13.40 3.22 15.41
N ILE A 262 14.05 2.77 14.33
CA ILE A 262 15.32 3.34 13.87
C ILE A 262 15.01 4.08 12.59
N ILE A 263 15.23 5.39 12.57
CA ILE A 263 14.93 6.27 11.45
C ILE A 263 16.23 6.87 10.95
N ALA A 264 16.62 6.53 9.74
CA ALA A 264 17.82 7.03 9.10
C ALA A 264 17.51 7.74 7.79
N LEU A 265 18.03 8.96 7.65
CA LEU A 265 17.87 9.82 6.50
C LEU A 265 19.17 9.87 5.68
N HIS A 266 19.05 9.79 4.36
CA HIS A 266 20.10 10.16 3.43
C HIS A 266 19.55 11.09 2.37
N MET A 267 20.30 12.17 2.08
CA MET A 267 19.94 13.18 1.08
C MET A 267 21.05 13.34 0.06
N GLU A 268 20.69 13.37 -1.21
CA GLU A 268 21.63 13.57 -2.32
C GLU A 268 20.88 14.14 -3.53
N GLY A 269 21.45 15.14 -4.20
CA GLY A 269 20.90 15.69 -5.44
C GLY A 269 19.47 16.23 -5.33
N GLY A 270 19.08 16.81 -4.17
CA GLY A 270 17.71 17.32 -3.94
C GLY A 270 16.66 16.23 -3.73
N GLN A 271 17.09 14.98 -3.56
CA GLN A 271 16.24 13.85 -3.23
C GLN A 271 16.59 13.31 -1.84
N ALA A 272 15.63 12.67 -1.20
CA ALA A 272 15.80 12.09 0.13
C ALA A 272 15.24 10.67 0.19
N CYS A 273 15.92 9.82 0.96
CA CYS A 273 15.40 8.53 1.38
C CYS A 273 15.45 8.42 2.90
N VAL A 274 14.34 8.08 3.51
CA VAL A 274 14.27 7.76 4.93
C VAL A 274 14.00 6.27 5.08
N GLN A 275 14.89 5.59 5.79
CA GLN A 275 14.77 4.18 6.13
C GLN A 275 14.25 4.04 7.55
N VAL A 276 13.17 3.29 7.75
CA VAL A 276 12.61 3.00 9.06
C VAL A 276 12.71 1.51 9.34
N PHE A 277 13.36 1.12 10.45
CA PHE A 277 13.38 -0.24 10.97
C PHE A 277 12.53 -0.34 12.22
N PHE A 278 11.80 -1.43 12.35
CA PHE A 278 10.94 -1.70 13.49
C PHE A 278 11.56 -2.78 14.37
N ILE A 279 12.07 -2.39 15.52
CA ILE A 279 12.56 -3.33 16.54
C ILE A 279 11.45 -3.54 17.56
N ARG A 280 10.99 -4.76 17.70
CA ARG A 280 9.99 -5.18 18.69
C ARG A 280 10.44 -6.50 19.30
N ALA A 281 10.38 -6.59 20.63
CA ALA A 281 10.76 -7.80 21.36
C ALA A 281 12.19 -8.28 21.05
N ASN A 282 13.14 -7.34 20.94
CA ASN A 282 14.54 -7.58 20.56
C ASN A 282 14.70 -8.20 19.15
N GLN A 283 13.67 -8.09 18.30
CA GLN A 283 13.68 -8.63 16.94
C GLN A 283 13.41 -7.53 15.91
N ASN A 284 14.06 -7.64 14.76
CA ASN A 284 13.79 -6.77 13.62
C ASN A 284 12.53 -7.27 12.88
N TRP A 285 11.42 -6.53 12.98
CA TRP A 285 10.16 -6.84 12.31
C TRP A 285 10.07 -6.27 10.90
N GLY A 286 11.21 -5.89 10.35
CA GLY A 286 11.35 -5.42 8.99
C GLY A 286 11.66 -3.94 8.91
N ASN A 287 11.88 -3.49 7.68
CA ASN A 287 12.20 -2.11 7.35
C ASN A 287 11.36 -1.61 6.18
N LYS A 288 11.26 -0.30 6.06
CA LYS A 288 10.56 0.35 4.95
C LYS A 288 11.27 1.62 4.54
N ASP A 289 11.34 1.82 3.22
CA ASP A 289 11.89 3.01 2.58
C ASP A 289 10.78 4.03 2.35
N TYR A 290 11.10 5.29 2.58
CA TYR A 290 10.27 6.45 2.27
C TYR A 290 11.07 7.44 1.45
N TYR A 291 10.42 8.04 0.47
CA TYR A 291 11.00 9.06 -0.40
C TYR A 291 10.18 10.34 -0.26
N PRO A 292 10.42 11.13 0.81
CA PRO A 292 9.73 12.40 0.99
C PRO A 292 10.08 13.35 -0.15
N ARG A 293 9.11 14.18 -0.54
CA ARG A 293 9.38 15.28 -1.45
C ARG A 293 10.08 16.39 -0.67
N VAL A 294 11.30 16.71 -1.07
CA VAL A 294 12.12 17.77 -0.47
C VAL A 294 12.48 18.80 -1.53
N GLY A 295 12.65 20.05 -1.11
CA GLY A 295 13.21 21.07 -1.98
C GLY A 295 14.73 20.98 -2.09
N THR A 296 15.33 21.72 -3.02
CA THR A 296 16.77 21.70 -3.28
C THR A 296 17.62 22.25 -2.13
N ASP A 297 17.07 23.15 -1.30
CA ASP A 297 17.83 23.86 -0.23
C ASP A 297 17.20 23.63 1.15
N VAL A 298 16.79 22.41 1.45
CA VAL A 298 16.16 22.04 2.73
C VAL A 298 17.21 21.44 3.67
N ASP A 299 17.26 21.94 4.91
CA ASP A 299 18.16 21.43 5.94
C ASP A 299 17.76 20.00 6.33
N VAL A 300 18.76 19.15 6.60
CA VAL A 300 18.59 17.76 7.02
C VAL A 300 17.74 17.66 8.29
N ARG A 301 17.87 18.61 9.22
CA ARG A 301 17.09 18.65 10.47
C ARG A 301 15.62 18.95 10.22
N GLU A 302 15.33 19.89 9.30
CA GLU A 302 13.96 20.20 8.85
C GLU A 302 13.30 18.95 8.24
N VAL A 303 14.03 18.22 7.39
CA VAL A 303 13.51 16.99 6.76
C VAL A 303 13.26 15.90 7.81
N MET A 304 14.18 15.73 8.77
CA MET A 304 14.02 14.72 9.83
C MET A 304 12.83 15.05 10.73
N GLU A 305 12.69 16.31 11.18
CA GLU A 305 11.55 16.76 11.99
C GLU A 305 10.22 16.58 11.27
N ALA A 306 10.13 17.04 10.02
CA ALA A 306 8.94 16.88 9.21
C ALA A 306 8.57 15.41 8.98
N PHE A 307 9.58 14.56 8.75
CA PHE A 307 9.36 13.12 8.60
C PHE A 307 8.82 12.50 9.89
N VAL A 308 9.47 12.73 11.01
CA VAL A 308 9.08 12.17 12.32
C VAL A 308 7.64 12.61 12.67
N GLY A 309 7.33 13.91 12.53
CA GLY A 309 6.00 14.44 12.81
C GLY A 309 4.91 13.82 11.93
N GLN A 310 5.12 13.76 10.61
CA GLN A 310 4.16 13.17 9.68
C GLN A 310 4.06 11.65 9.84
N PHE A 311 5.18 10.97 10.09
CA PHE A 311 5.22 9.52 10.27
C PHE A 311 4.41 9.06 11.48
N TYR A 312 4.55 9.75 12.60
CA TYR A 312 3.78 9.46 13.81
C TYR A 312 2.42 10.19 13.86
N GLY A 313 2.02 10.92 12.83
CA GLY A 313 0.72 11.57 12.75
C GLY A 313 -0.47 10.64 12.99
N ASP A 314 -0.40 9.41 12.49
CA ASP A 314 -1.43 8.36 12.60
C ASP A 314 -0.92 7.06 13.25
N LYS A 315 0.31 7.06 13.75
CA LYS A 315 0.97 5.89 14.36
C LYS A 315 1.29 6.17 15.83
N GLU A 316 1.28 5.13 16.62
CA GLU A 316 1.71 5.19 18.02
C GLU A 316 3.25 5.10 18.09
N PRO A 317 3.95 6.09 18.68
CA PRO A 317 5.40 6.03 18.80
C PRO A 317 5.84 5.00 19.84
N PRO A 318 6.97 4.28 19.60
CA PRO A 318 7.57 3.40 20.58
C PRO A 318 8.20 4.21 21.73
N LYS A 319 8.69 3.52 22.78
CA LYS A 319 9.40 4.18 23.88
C LYS A 319 10.70 4.84 23.46
N LEU A 320 11.37 4.29 22.44
CA LEU A 320 12.66 4.74 21.96
C LEU A 320 12.61 4.92 20.45
N ILE A 321 13.07 6.07 19.97
CA ILE A 321 13.27 6.36 18.55
C ILE A 321 14.74 6.74 18.37
N LEU A 322 15.46 5.95 17.56
CA LEU A 322 16.85 6.19 17.22
C LEU A 322 16.94 6.92 15.88
N LEU A 323 17.60 8.06 15.86
CA LEU A 323 17.73 8.93 14.70
C LEU A 323 19.16 8.96 14.18
N SER A 324 19.33 9.08 12.85
CA SER A 324 20.63 9.32 12.22
C SER A 324 21.05 10.80 12.24
N HIS A 325 20.10 11.71 12.33
CA HIS A 325 20.30 13.16 12.34
C HIS A 325 19.38 13.81 13.38
N PRO A 326 19.79 14.95 13.96
CA PRO A 326 18.94 15.68 14.88
C PRO A 326 17.70 16.24 14.18
N VAL A 327 16.65 16.45 14.94
CA VAL A 327 15.51 17.29 14.58
C VAL A 327 15.81 18.74 14.94
N GLU A 328 15.04 19.69 14.39
CA GLU A 328 15.26 21.12 14.65
C GLU A 328 14.87 21.50 16.08
N ASN A 329 13.76 20.93 16.58
CA ASN A 329 13.19 21.23 17.91
C ASN A 329 12.98 19.94 18.72
N ASP A 330 14.06 19.37 19.25
CA ASP A 330 14.07 18.04 19.89
C ASP A 330 13.11 17.96 21.08
N ASP A 331 13.14 18.94 22.00
CA ASP A 331 12.28 18.96 23.18
C ASP A 331 10.79 18.99 22.80
N LEU A 332 10.42 19.82 21.81
CA LEU A 332 9.05 19.97 21.35
C LEU A 332 8.53 18.70 20.68
N VAL A 333 9.33 18.08 19.80
CA VAL A 333 8.97 16.83 19.12
C VAL A 333 8.83 15.71 20.15
N THR A 334 9.75 15.61 21.10
CA THR A 334 9.73 14.61 22.18
C THR A 334 8.48 14.76 23.06
N GLU A 335 8.11 16.00 23.41
CA GLU A 335 6.90 16.30 24.18
C GLU A 335 5.63 15.90 23.39
N ALA A 336 5.52 16.30 22.13
CA ALA A 336 4.38 15.98 21.28
C ALA A 336 4.18 14.46 21.10
N LEU A 337 5.28 13.73 20.88
CA LEU A 337 5.24 12.28 20.76
C LEU A 337 4.86 11.60 22.09
N SER A 338 5.35 12.14 23.23
CA SER A 338 5.04 11.61 24.56
C SER A 338 3.57 11.84 24.93
N GLN A 339 3.02 13.02 24.64
CA GLN A 339 1.60 13.30 24.82
C GLN A 339 0.73 12.34 23.98
N LYS A 340 1.10 12.14 22.71
CA LYS A 340 0.39 11.22 21.82
C LYS A 340 0.42 9.78 22.29
N ALA A 341 1.56 9.31 22.79
CA ALA A 341 1.74 7.94 23.29
C ALA A 341 1.16 7.74 24.70
N ALA A 342 0.71 8.80 25.39
CA ALA A 342 0.35 8.80 26.82
C ALA A 342 1.45 8.17 27.70
N ARG A 343 2.72 8.30 27.29
CA ARG A 343 3.91 7.79 27.99
C ARG A 343 5.16 8.51 27.51
N LYS A 344 6.24 8.47 28.30
CA LYS A 344 7.51 9.05 27.90
C LYS A 344 8.07 8.36 26.66
N VAL A 345 8.37 9.15 25.63
CA VAL A 345 9.08 8.76 24.41
C VAL A 345 10.47 9.41 24.46
N GLU A 346 11.48 8.68 24.05
CA GLU A 346 12.87 9.14 23.99
C GLU A 346 13.30 9.21 22.52
N LEU A 347 13.77 10.37 22.09
CA LEU A 347 14.52 10.55 20.85
C LEU A 347 16.01 10.46 21.18
N ALA A 348 16.79 9.67 20.43
CA ALA A 348 18.21 9.54 20.68
C ALA A 348 19.02 9.42 19.38
N ILE A 349 20.18 10.08 19.36
CA ILE A 349 21.20 9.96 18.32
C ILE A 349 22.41 9.25 18.95
N PRO A 350 22.51 7.93 18.79
CA PRO A 350 23.56 7.16 19.44
C PRO A 350 24.90 7.37 18.73
N LEU A 351 25.94 7.69 19.50
CA LEU A 351 27.29 7.93 18.99
C LEU A 351 28.20 6.70 19.06
N ARG A 352 27.85 5.70 19.88
CA ARG A 352 28.68 4.49 20.12
C ARG A 352 27.83 3.28 20.51
N GLY A 353 28.40 2.09 20.38
CA GLY A 353 27.80 0.82 20.78
C GLY A 353 26.72 0.33 19.79
N GLU A 354 26.01 -0.73 20.18
CA GLU A 354 25.06 -1.46 19.33
C GLU A 354 23.98 -0.54 18.71
N LYS A 355 23.47 0.43 19.46
CA LYS A 355 22.48 1.39 18.95
C LYS A 355 23.03 2.22 17.79
N ALA A 356 24.29 2.66 17.86
CA ALA A 356 24.95 3.40 16.79
C ALA A 356 25.18 2.53 15.55
N GLU A 357 25.53 1.26 15.72
CA GLU A 357 25.69 0.31 14.62
C GLU A 357 24.36 0.07 13.88
N LEU A 358 23.25 -0.03 14.62
CA LEU A 358 21.91 -0.16 14.04
C LEU A 358 21.54 1.06 13.20
N VAL A 359 21.80 2.27 13.71
CA VAL A 359 21.55 3.52 12.98
C VAL A 359 22.45 3.63 11.75
N ALA A 360 23.74 3.29 11.88
CA ALA A 360 24.69 3.29 10.77
C ALA A 360 24.27 2.27 9.69
N GLY A 361 23.76 1.10 10.07
CA GLY A 361 23.19 0.11 9.17
C GLY A 361 21.98 0.66 8.41
N ALA A 362 21.06 1.31 9.10
CA ALA A 362 19.90 1.96 8.50
C ALA A 362 20.30 3.10 7.54
N ALA A 363 21.31 3.89 7.88
CA ALA A 363 21.82 4.97 7.05
C ALA A 363 22.47 4.44 5.74
N ARG A 364 23.23 3.33 5.83
CA ARG A 364 23.75 2.65 4.62
C ARG A 364 22.61 2.19 3.72
N ASN A 365 21.58 1.58 4.27
CA ASN A 365 20.42 1.13 3.50
C ASN A 365 19.66 2.31 2.86
N ALA A 366 19.50 3.44 3.57
CA ALA A 366 18.89 4.64 3.01
C ALA A 366 19.68 5.17 1.81
N ARG A 367 21.02 5.21 1.90
CA ARG A 367 21.92 5.61 0.79
C ARG A 367 21.76 4.70 -0.40
N GLU A 368 21.86 3.39 -0.21
CA GLU A 368 21.75 2.41 -1.28
C GLU A 368 20.36 2.45 -1.94
N SER A 369 19.29 2.61 -1.14
CA SER A 369 17.93 2.73 -1.66
C SER A 369 17.75 4.01 -2.48
N LEU A 370 18.33 5.13 -2.04
CA LEU A 370 18.30 6.38 -2.81
C LEU A 370 19.09 6.25 -4.12
N ALA A 371 20.29 5.68 -4.08
CA ALA A 371 21.10 5.47 -5.27
C ALA A 371 20.38 4.59 -6.32
N ARG A 372 19.73 3.50 -5.88
CA ARG A 372 18.88 2.67 -6.77
C ARG A 372 17.73 3.49 -7.36
N LYS A 373 17.02 4.27 -6.54
CA LYS A 373 15.91 5.11 -6.99
C LYS A 373 16.35 6.16 -8.00
N MET A 374 17.49 6.82 -7.76
CA MET A 374 18.05 7.81 -8.68
C MET A 374 18.47 7.18 -10.02
N ALA A 375 19.10 5.99 -9.99
CA ALA A 375 19.47 5.25 -11.19
C ALA A 375 18.23 4.82 -11.99
N GLU A 376 17.17 4.33 -11.31
CA GLU A 376 15.88 4.01 -11.94
C GLU A 376 15.27 5.23 -12.60
N THR A 377 15.24 6.38 -11.91
CA THR A 377 14.67 7.64 -12.42
C THR A 377 15.47 8.17 -13.61
N ALA A 378 16.83 8.11 -13.57
CA ALA A 378 17.67 8.51 -14.68
C ALA A 378 17.46 7.61 -15.90
N THR A 379 17.33 6.31 -15.72
CA THR A 379 17.02 5.35 -16.78
C THR A 379 15.62 5.63 -17.35
N GLN A 380 14.63 5.85 -16.51
CA GLN A 380 13.27 6.20 -16.93
C GLN A 380 13.25 7.50 -17.75
N GLY A 381 14.00 8.53 -17.33
CA GLY A 381 14.14 9.78 -18.09
C GLY A 381 14.74 9.59 -19.50
N LYS A 382 15.74 8.71 -19.64
CA LYS A 382 16.30 8.35 -20.95
C LYS A 382 15.28 7.63 -21.83
N LEU A 383 14.51 6.71 -21.25
CA LEU A 383 13.46 5.98 -21.98
C LEU A 383 12.34 6.92 -22.44
N LEU A 384 11.92 7.89 -21.61
CA LEU A 384 10.90 8.88 -21.98
C LEU A 384 11.38 9.82 -23.09
N LYS A 385 12.67 10.23 -23.07
CA LYS A 385 13.25 10.99 -24.17
C LYS A 385 13.30 10.18 -25.47
N GLY A 386 13.78 8.94 -25.40
CA GLY A 386 13.78 8.05 -26.57
C GLY A 386 12.36 7.76 -27.09
N LEU A 387 11.36 7.69 -26.20
CA LEU A 387 9.96 7.57 -26.59
C LEU A 387 9.47 8.82 -27.35
N ALA A 388 9.83 10.02 -26.85
CA ALA A 388 9.50 11.26 -27.54
C ALA A 388 10.11 11.31 -28.94
N GLU A 389 11.37 10.94 -29.09
CA GLU A 389 12.06 10.87 -30.38
C GLU A 389 11.42 9.82 -31.31
N ALA A 390 11.12 8.62 -30.80
CA ALA A 390 10.54 7.54 -31.59
C ALA A 390 9.11 7.86 -32.08
N PHE A 391 8.35 8.58 -31.27
CA PHE A 391 6.95 8.95 -31.56
C PHE A 391 6.79 10.40 -32.02
N ASP A 392 7.90 11.12 -32.26
CA ASP A 392 7.91 12.49 -32.75
C ASP A 392 7.01 13.42 -31.89
N LEU A 393 7.27 13.39 -30.57
CA LEU A 393 6.60 14.25 -29.60
C LEU A 393 7.46 15.49 -29.35
N ASP A 394 6.83 16.62 -29.08
CA ASP A 394 7.52 17.91 -28.81
C ASP A 394 8.43 17.86 -27.56
N SER A 395 8.08 17.03 -26.59
CA SER A 395 8.83 16.86 -25.34
C SER A 395 8.64 15.46 -24.75
N ALA A 396 9.54 15.09 -23.80
CA ALA A 396 9.40 13.85 -23.04
C ALA A 396 8.11 13.87 -22.22
N PRO A 397 7.20 12.89 -22.41
CA PRO A 397 5.89 12.89 -21.78
C PRO A 397 6.01 12.77 -20.26
N GLN A 398 5.30 13.61 -19.53
CA GLN A 398 5.19 13.58 -18.08
C GLN A 398 4.07 12.61 -17.63
N ARG A 399 3.05 12.43 -18.51
CA ARG A 399 1.93 11.55 -18.26
C ARG A 399 1.58 10.73 -19.50
N ILE A 400 1.76 9.42 -19.39
CA ILE A 400 1.36 8.45 -20.41
C ILE A 400 0.15 7.69 -19.87
N GLU A 401 -0.95 7.67 -20.61
CA GLU A 401 -2.08 6.78 -20.34
C GLU A 401 -2.09 5.62 -21.33
N VAL A 402 -2.14 4.39 -20.83
CA VAL A 402 -2.15 3.17 -21.66
C VAL A 402 -3.47 2.46 -21.47
N TYR A 403 -4.11 2.14 -22.58
CA TYR A 403 -5.44 1.54 -22.63
C TYR A 403 -5.39 0.13 -23.21
N ASP A 404 -6.02 -0.81 -22.51
CA ASP A 404 -6.23 -2.17 -22.93
C ASP A 404 -7.67 -2.61 -22.65
N ASN A 405 -8.27 -3.34 -23.57
CA ASN A 405 -9.58 -3.93 -23.41
C ASN A 405 -9.45 -5.45 -23.23
N SER A 406 -10.19 -5.99 -22.28
CA SER A 406 -10.22 -7.42 -22.04
C SER A 406 -11.65 -7.91 -21.88
N HIS A 407 -11.99 -9.00 -22.58
CA HIS A 407 -13.28 -9.66 -22.48
C HIS A 407 -13.11 -11.18 -22.32
N ILE A 408 -14.09 -11.85 -21.71
CA ILE A 408 -14.14 -13.32 -21.64
C ILE A 408 -15.30 -13.78 -22.50
N GLN A 409 -15.00 -14.34 -23.67
CA GLN A 409 -16.00 -14.91 -24.58
C GLN A 409 -17.25 -14.03 -24.75
N GLY A 410 -17.04 -12.71 -24.88
CA GLY A 410 -18.12 -11.75 -25.09
C GLY A 410 -18.88 -11.30 -23.83
N THR A 411 -18.53 -11.80 -22.63
CA THR A 411 -19.20 -11.39 -21.39
C THR A 411 -18.24 -10.66 -20.45
N ASN A 412 -18.80 -9.75 -19.62
CA ASN A 412 -18.02 -8.99 -18.61
C ASN A 412 -16.84 -8.17 -19.19
N ALA A 413 -17.05 -7.48 -20.29
CA ALA A 413 -16.06 -6.63 -20.91
C ALA A 413 -15.58 -5.52 -19.95
N VAL A 414 -14.25 -5.32 -19.90
CA VAL A 414 -13.60 -4.34 -19.01
C VAL A 414 -12.52 -3.62 -19.79
N GLY A 415 -12.61 -2.29 -19.83
CA GLY A 415 -11.49 -1.45 -20.22
C GLY A 415 -10.58 -1.14 -19.05
N ALA A 416 -9.29 -1.19 -19.26
CA ALA A 416 -8.26 -0.85 -18.29
C ALA A 416 -7.48 0.38 -18.75
N MET A 417 -7.20 1.28 -17.83
CA MET A 417 -6.31 2.41 -18.02
C MET A 417 -5.23 2.36 -16.96
N ILE A 418 -3.99 2.35 -17.38
CA ILE A 418 -2.85 2.57 -16.48
C ILE A 418 -2.21 3.93 -16.76
N VAL A 419 -1.47 4.44 -15.79
CA VAL A 419 -0.77 5.72 -15.89
C VAL A 419 0.71 5.50 -15.56
N ALA A 420 1.59 6.07 -16.39
CA ALA A 420 3.03 6.08 -16.18
C ALA A 420 3.60 7.49 -16.44
N GLY A 421 4.79 7.76 -15.89
CA GLY A 421 5.47 9.04 -16.04
C GLY A 421 6.95 8.93 -15.63
N PRO A 422 7.61 10.06 -15.32
CA PRO A 422 9.04 10.09 -14.94
C PRO A 422 9.37 9.22 -13.73
N ASP A 423 8.46 9.12 -12.78
CA ASP A 423 8.61 8.28 -11.58
C ASP A 423 8.19 6.80 -11.81
N GLY A 424 7.94 6.40 -13.05
CA GLY A 424 7.45 5.06 -13.42
C GLY A 424 5.92 4.95 -13.34
N PHE A 425 5.42 3.80 -12.90
CA PHE A 425 3.98 3.51 -12.84
C PHE A 425 3.25 4.22 -11.69
N VAL A 426 2.20 4.99 -11.99
CA VAL A 426 1.36 5.72 -11.01
C VAL A 426 0.11 4.91 -10.67
N LYS A 427 0.26 3.83 -9.89
CA LYS A 427 -0.80 2.85 -9.59
C LYS A 427 -2.05 3.42 -8.92
N SER A 428 -1.95 4.54 -8.20
CA SER A 428 -3.09 5.24 -7.59
C SER A 428 -4.05 5.84 -8.60
N GLN A 429 -3.57 6.08 -9.83
CA GLN A 429 -4.33 6.69 -10.92
C GLN A 429 -4.85 5.66 -11.94
N TYR A 430 -4.59 4.36 -11.73
CA TYR A 430 -5.16 3.31 -12.57
C TYR A 430 -6.69 3.28 -12.46
N ARG A 431 -7.37 3.11 -13.56
CA ARG A 431 -8.84 3.06 -13.63
C ARG A 431 -9.32 1.83 -14.40
N LYS A 432 -10.49 1.35 -14.03
CA LYS A 432 -11.23 0.28 -14.71
C LYS A 432 -12.59 0.78 -15.12
N PHE A 433 -12.97 0.45 -16.31
CA PHE A 433 -14.23 0.83 -16.90
C PHE A 433 -15.02 -0.46 -17.17
N ASN A 434 -16.09 -0.68 -16.42
CA ASN A 434 -17.04 -1.73 -16.80
C ASN A 434 -17.80 -1.24 -18.04
N ILE A 435 -17.72 -1.97 -19.12
CA ILE A 435 -18.42 -1.69 -20.36
C ILE A 435 -19.90 -2.01 -20.13
N LYS A 436 -20.80 -1.09 -20.50
CA LYS A 436 -22.24 -1.17 -20.24
C LYS A 436 -23.10 -0.95 -21.49
N GLY A 437 -22.48 -0.72 -22.64
CA GLY A 437 -23.21 -0.46 -23.88
C GLY A 437 -24.10 -1.63 -24.25
N ASP A 438 -25.41 -1.45 -24.19
CA ASP A 438 -26.41 -2.46 -24.58
C ASP A 438 -26.39 -2.74 -26.11
N ASP A 439 -25.79 -1.82 -26.90
CA ASP A 439 -25.65 -1.90 -28.35
C ASP A 439 -24.30 -2.52 -28.80
N LEU A 440 -23.41 -2.91 -27.87
CA LEU A 440 -22.11 -3.48 -28.20
C LEU A 440 -22.23 -5.00 -28.40
N THR A 441 -21.93 -5.45 -29.62
CA THR A 441 -21.82 -6.89 -29.88
C THR A 441 -20.62 -7.50 -29.13
N PRO A 442 -20.75 -8.74 -28.64
CA PRO A 442 -19.63 -9.43 -28.01
C PRO A 442 -18.42 -9.49 -28.95
N GLY A 443 -17.26 -8.88 -28.51
CA GLY A 443 -16.05 -8.81 -29.33
C GLY A 443 -15.85 -7.52 -30.12
N ASP A 444 -16.73 -6.52 -29.97
CA ASP A 444 -16.54 -5.19 -30.55
C ASP A 444 -15.50 -4.39 -29.76
N ASP A 445 -14.21 -4.68 -29.98
CA ASP A 445 -13.09 -4.00 -29.31
C ASP A 445 -13.04 -2.49 -29.65
N PHE A 446 -13.56 -2.08 -30.81
CA PHE A 446 -13.63 -0.68 -31.22
C PHE A 446 -14.68 0.09 -30.41
N GLY A 447 -15.88 -0.44 -30.29
CA GLY A 447 -16.96 0.15 -29.51
C GLY A 447 -16.59 0.21 -28.01
N MET A 448 -15.95 -0.83 -27.49
CA MET A 448 -15.44 -0.85 -26.12
C MET A 448 -14.42 0.26 -25.87
N MET A 449 -13.45 0.44 -26.77
CA MET A 449 -12.43 1.50 -26.64
C MET A 449 -13.08 2.89 -26.74
N LYS A 450 -14.04 3.05 -27.64
CA LYS A 450 -14.85 4.27 -27.76
C LYS A 450 -15.53 4.63 -26.43
N GLU A 451 -16.22 3.68 -25.80
CA GLU A 451 -16.90 3.93 -24.51
C GLU A 451 -15.92 4.36 -23.40
N VAL A 452 -14.80 3.65 -23.28
CA VAL A 452 -13.78 3.92 -22.24
C VAL A 452 -13.24 5.34 -22.35
N LEU A 453 -12.81 5.73 -23.54
CA LEU A 453 -12.19 7.04 -23.76
C LEU A 453 -13.22 8.18 -23.70
N THR A 454 -14.44 7.97 -24.21
CA THR A 454 -15.53 8.91 -24.04
C THR A 454 -15.79 9.21 -22.56
N ARG A 455 -15.87 8.19 -21.72
CA ARG A 455 -16.09 8.35 -20.27
C ARG A 455 -14.91 9.03 -19.59
N ARG A 456 -13.68 8.69 -19.99
CA ARG A 456 -12.47 9.29 -19.44
C ARG A 456 -12.37 10.78 -19.77
N PHE A 457 -12.51 11.14 -21.05
CA PHE A 457 -12.32 12.52 -21.50
C PHE A 457 -13.50 13.43 -21.14
N LYS A 458 -14.76 12.94 -21.16
CA LYS A 458 -15.89 13.69 -20.61
C LYS A 458 -15.67 14.06 -19.14
N ARG A 459 -15.05 13.17 -18.38
CA ARG A 459 -14.70 13.44 -16.98
C ARG A 459 -13.59 14.48 -16.85
N LEU A 460 -12.53 14.39 -17.67
CA LEU A 460 -11.44 15.36 -17.69
C LEU A 460 -11.93 16.76 -18.04
N LEU A 461 -12.72 16.89 -19.10
CA LEU A 461 -13.31 18.16 -19.52
C LEU A 461 -14.19 18.80 -18.44
N LYS A 462 -14.81 17.97 -17.58
CA LYS A 462 -15.60 18.44 -16.44
C LYS A 462 -14.75 18.83 -15.23
N GLU A 463 -13.72 18.03 -14.89
CA GLU A 463 -12.94 18.17 -13.66
C GLU A 463 -11.76 19.14 -13.82
N ASP A 464 -11.21 19.28 -15.02
CA ASP A 464 -10.02 20.09 -15.32
C ASP A 464 -10.12 20.68 -16.75
N PRO A 465 -11.12 21.54 -17.04
CA PRO A 465 -11.35 22.10 -18.38
C PRO A 465 -10.19 22.97 -18.86
N ASP A 466 -9.53 23.67 -17.93
CA ASP A 466 -8.45 24.60 -18.24
C ASP A 466 -7.05 23.95 -18.23
N ARG A 467 -6.99 22.62 -17.98
CA ARG A 467 -5.76 21.82 -17.94
C ARG A 467 -4.71 22.32 -16.94
N GLU A 468 -5.15 22.87 -15.83
CA GLU A 468 -4.27 23.38 -14.77
C GLU A 468 -3.77 22.30 -13.79
N GLN A 469 -4.45 21.13 -13.76
CA GLN A 469 -4.11 20.03 -12.88
C GLN A 469 -3.43 18.93 -13.69
N ASP A 470 -2.28 18.44 -13.38
CA ASP A 470 -1.51 17.38 -14.08
C ASP A 470 -2.32 16.08 -14.36
N MET A 471 -3.58 16.22 -14.81
CA MET A 471 -4.53 15.13 -15.05
C MET A 471 -4.64 14.75 -16.52
N TRP A 472 -4.20 15.62 -17.43
CA TRP A 472 -4.25 15.38 -18.87
C TRP A 472 -3.03 14.58 -19.33
N PRO A 473 -3.21 13.58 -20.23
CA PRO A 473 -2.08 12.83 -20.78
C PRO A 473 -1.35 13.62 -21.87
N ASP A 474 -0.03 13.45 -21.91
CA ASP A 474 0.84 13.92 -22.99
C ASP A 474 0.95 12.90 -24.11
N LEU A 475 0.59 11.63 -23.82
CA LEU A 475 0.60 10.54 -24.78
C LEU A 475 -0.45 9.49 -24.42
N LEU A 476 -1.21 9.05 -25.41
CA LEU A 476 -2.09 7.87 -25.33
C LEU A 476 -1.43 6.69 -26.03
N LEU A 477 -1.28 5.58 -25.32
CA LEU A 477 -0.93 4.29 -25.92
C LEU A 477 -2.16 3.37 -25.91
N ILE A 478 -2.49 2.84 -27.08
CA ILE A 478 -3.66 1.99 -27.28
C ILE A 478 -3.17 0.60 -27.66
N ASP A 479 -3.50 -0.44 -26.87
CA ASP A 479 -3.20 -1.83 -27.25
C ASP A 479 -4.11 -2.22 -28.41
N GLY A 480 -3.61 -1.98 -29.63
CA GLY A 480 -4.34 -2.21 -30.86
C GLY A 480 -3.74 -1.54 -32.09
N GLY A 481 -4.26 -1.89 -33.26
CA GLY A 481 -3.77 -1.41 -34.55
C GLY A 481 -4.49 -0.14 -35.06
N ALA A 482 -4.29 0.15 -36.35
CA ALA A 482 -4.80 1.35 -37.01
C ALA A 482 -6.30 1.57 -36.85
N GLY A 483 -7.12 0.51 -36.82
CA GLY A 483 -8.58 0.62 -36.68
C GLY A 483 -8.98 1.16 -35.30
N GLN A 484 -8.33 0.73 -34.22
CA GLN A 484 -8.60 1.22 -32.87
C GLN A 484 -8.15 2.67 -32.71
N VAL A 485 -6.98 3.03 -33.26
CA VAL A 485 -6.50 4.42 -33.28
C VAL A 485 -7.49 5.34 -34.03
N SER A 486 -7.98 4.91 -35.17
CA SER A 486 -8.97 5.67 -35.97
C SER A 486 -10.28 5.85 -35.20
N ALA A 487 -10.76 4.79 -34.54
CA ALA A 487 -11.99 4.83 -33.76
C ALA A 487 -11.86 5.78 -32.53
N VAL A 488 -10.70 5.80 -31.90
CA VAL A 488 -10.40 6.71 -30.77
C VAL A 488 -10.31 8.15 -31.27
N ARG A 489 -9.64 8.39 -32.41
CA ARG A 489 -9.51 9.73 -32.97
C ARG A 489 -10.86 10.37 -33.28
N GLU A 490 -11.80 9.62 -33.86
CA GLU A 490 -13.14 10.10 -34.14
C GLU A 490 -13.79 10.72 -32.89
N ILE A 491 -13.70 10.03 -31.74
CA ILE A 491 -14.25 10.52 -30.47
C ILE A 491 -13.49 11.73 -29.94
N MET A 492 -12.16 11.71 -30.05
CA MET A 492 -11.35 12.84 -29.59
C MET A 492 -11.67 14.10 -30.37
N LEU A 493 -11.89 13.99 -31.68
CA LEU A 493 -12.37 15.07 -32.55
C LEU A 493 -13.75 15.58 -32.12
N ASP A 494 -14.70 14.67 -31.89
CA ASP A 494 -16.06 15.02 -31.44
C ASP A 494 -16.09 15.75 -30.10
N MET A 495 -15.10 15.50 -29.25
CA MET A 495 -14.94 16.16 -27.95
C MET A 495 -14.05 17.41 -27.98
N GLY A 496 -13.47 17.77 -29.12
CA GLY A 496 -12.54 18.89 -29.24
C GLY A 496 -11.20 18.70 -28.54
N VAL A 497 -10.70 17.46 -28.46
CA VAL A 497 -9.46 17.07 -27.75
C VAL A 497 -8.50 16.38 -28.72
N GLU A 498 -8.25 16.97 -29.87
CA GLU A 498 -7.44 16.37 -30.95
C GLU A 498 -5.93 16.58 -30.81
N ASP A 499 -5.52 17.43 -29.89
CA ASP A 499 -4.13 17.84 -29.64
C ASP A 499 -3.28 16.83 -28.89
N ILE A 500 -3.88 15.74 -28.35
CA ILE A 500 -3.16 14.73 -27.60
C ILE A 500 -2.61 13.65 -28.54
N PRO A 501 -1.28 13.43 -28.60
CA PRO A 501 -0.67 12.38 -29.40
C PRO A 501 -1.18 10.99 -29.04
N MET A 502 -1.47 10.19 -30.05
CA MET A 502 -1.95 8.80 -29.92
C MET A 502 -1.09 7.85 -30.72
N VAL A 503 -0.74 6.71 -30.12
CA VAL A 503 -0.01 5.62 -30.78
C VAL A 503 -0.71 4.29 -30.48
N GLY A 504 -1.10 3.59 -31.52
CA GLY A 504 -1.52 2.20 -31.43
C GLY A 504 -0.33 1.26 -31.40
N VAL A 505 -0.38 0.25 -30.57
CA VAL A 505 0.66 -0.77 -30.44
C VAL A 505 0.05 -2.12 -30.81
N ALA A 506 0.30 -2.57 -32.03
CA ALA A 506 -0.17 -3.87 -32.53
C ALA A 506 0.92 -4.93 -32.44
N LYS A 507 0.53 -6.19 -32.27
CA LYS A 507 1.46 -7.31 -32.47
C LYS A 507 1.71 -7.47 -33.95
N GLY A 508 2.98 -7.57 -34.34
CA GLY A 508 3.37 -7.80 -35.73
C GLY A 508 2.75 -9.08 -36.33
N VAL A 509 2.84 -9.22 -37.64
CA VAL A 509 2.20 -10.28 -38.43
C VAL A 509 2.45 -11.70 -37.90
N ASP A 510 3.64 -11.95 -37.37
CA ASP A 510 4.05 -13.26 -36.81
C ASP A 510 3.62 -13.48 -35.35
N ARG A 511 2.95 -12.52 -34.70
CA ARG A 511 2.56 -12.53 -33.28
C ARG A 511 3.69 -12.77 -32.27
N ASP A 512 4.96 -12.66 -32.68
CA ASP A 512 6.12 -12.81 -31.83
C ASP A 512 6.40 -11.54 -31.02
N ALA A 513 6.82 -11.69 -29.76
CA ALA A 513 7.28 -10.59 -28.94
C ALA A 513 8.54 -9.96 -29.55
N GLY A 514 8.56 -8.64 -29.67
CA GLY A 514 9.68 -7.89 -30.25
C GLY A 514 9.50 -7.47 -31.71
N LYS A 515 8.33 -7.79 -32.31
CA LYS A 515 7.95 -7.34 -33.66
C LYS A 515 6.69 -6.47 -33.61
N GLU A 516 6.57 -5.63 -32.58
CA GLU A 516 5.44 -4.69 -32.45
C GLU A 516 5.47 -3.66 -33.57
N GLU A 517 4.29 -3.38 -34.11
CA GLU A 517 4.05 -2.36 -35.12
C GLU A 517 3.32 -1.18 -34.49
N PHE A 518 3.83 0.02 -34.71
CA PHE A 518 3.31 1.26 -34.18
C PHE A 518 2.46 1.99 -35.21
N HIS A 519 1.26 2.37 -34.83
CA HIS A 519 0.29 3.04 -35.69
C HIS A 519 0.02 4.46 -35.21
N ARG A 520 0.35 5.45 -36.03
CA ARG A 520 0.02 6.86 -35.80
C ARG A 520 -0.98 7.33 -36.85
N THR A 521 -1.82 8.27 -36.46
CA THR A 521 -2.82 8.80 -37.37
C THR A 521 -2.19 9.50 -38.58
N GLY A 522 -2.64 9.14 -39.79
CA GLY A 522 -2.16 9.76 -41.05
C GLY A 522 -0.73 9.39 -41.45
N GLN A 523 -0.10 8.47 -40.75
CA GLN A 523 1.26 8.01 -41.06
C GLN A 523 1.29 6.52 -41.37
N ARG A 524 2.34 6.07 -42.09
CA ARG A 524 2.56 4.65 -42.32
C ARG A 524 2.97 3.98 -41.02
N PRO A 525 2.53 2.74 -40.78
CA PRO A 525 3.00 1.96 -39.63
C PRO A 525 4.53 1.82 -39.65
N PHE A 526 5.13 1.81 -38.47
CA PHE A 526 6.58 1.63 -38.31
C PHE A 526 6.90 0.68 -37.15
N ALA A 527 8.10 0.15 -37.14
CA ALA A 527 8.60 -0.71 -36.08
C ALA A 527 9.92 -0.17 -35.54
N LEU A 528 10.17 -0.37 -34.26
CA LEU A 528 11.46 -0.11 -33.62
C LEU A 528 12.38 -1.32 -33.79
N ARG A 529 13.69 -1.10 -33.68
CA ARG A 529 14.67 -2.20 -33.73
C ARG A 529 14.42 -3.18 -32.59
N HIS A 530 14.59 -4.46 -32.84
CA HIS A 530 14.34 -5.53 -31.86
C HIS A 530 15.10 -5.36 -30.53
N ASN A 531 16.26 -4.72 -30.52
CA ASN A 531 17.04 -4.45 -29.33
C ASN A 531 16.92 -3.00 -28.79
N ASP A 532 15.91 -2.27 -29.23
CA ASP A 532 15.67 -0.90 -28.80
C ASP A 532 15.13 -0.84 -27.37
N PRO A 533 15.78 -0.12 -26.45
CA PRO A 533 15.27 0.03 -25.08
C PRO A 533 13.86 0.65 -25.00
N VAL A 534 13.49 1.51 -25.96
CA VAL A 534 12.16 2.12 -26.05
C VAL A 534 11.11 1.06 -26.39
N LEU A 535 11.42 0.12 -27.26
CA LEU A 535 10.51 -1.01 -27.58
C LEU A 535 10.19 -1.81 -26.32
N TYR A 536 11.21 -2.21 -25.55
CA TYR A 536 11.02 -2.92 -24.28
C TYR A 536 10.23 -2.10 -23.25
N PHE A 537 10.46 -0.78 -23.26
CA PHE A 537 9.71 0.12 -22.37
C PHE A 537 8.23 0.13 -22.72
N VAL A 538 7.86 0.26 -24.01
CA VAL A 538 6.46 0.21 -24.47
C VAL A 538 5.83 -1.16 -24.21
N GLN A 539 6.56 -2.24 -24.45
CA GLN A 539 6.09 -3.59 -24.11
C GLN A 539 5.75 -3.71 -22.62
N ARG A 540 6.63 -3.22 -21.73
CA ARG A 540 6.39 -3.21 -20.28
C ARG A 540 5.16 -2.39 -19.89
N LEU A 541 4.92 -1.25 -20.55
CA LEU A 541 3.72 -0.44 -20.34
C LEU A 541 2.46 -1.21 -20.76
N ARG A 542 2.48 -1.84 -21.93
CA ARG A 542 1.36 -2.65 -22.44
C ARG A 542 1.09 -3.87 -21.56
N ASP A 543 2.13 -4.61 -21.18
CA ASP A 543 2.00 -5.79 -20.33
C ASP A 543 1.42 -5.44 -18.95
N GLU A 544 1.75 -4.28 -18.38
CA GLU A 544 1.15 -3.80 -17.14
C GLU A 544 -0.33 -3.46 -17.32
N ALA A 545 -0.72 -2.83 -18.45
CA ALA A 545 -2.13 -2.57 -18.76
C ALA A 545 -2.91 -3.89 -18.88
N HIS A 546 -2.39 -4.84 -19.63
CA HIS A 546 -2.95 -6.16 -19.81
C HIS A 546 -3.05 -6.95 -18.48
N ARG A 547 -1.98 -6.95 -17.68
CA ARG A 547 -1.99 -7.54 -16.34
C ARG A 547 -3.08 -6.91 -15.44
N PHE A 548 -3.25 -5.59 -15.52
CA PHE A 548 -4.25 -4.87 -14.75
C PHE A 548 -5.68 -5.20 -15.22
N ALA A 549 -5.91 -5.32 -16.53
CA ALA A 549 -7.17 -5.76 -17.12
C ALA A 549 -7.54 -7.18 -16.66
N ILE A 550 -6.65 -8.16 -16.83
CA ILE A 550 -6.85 -9.57 -16.45
C ILE A 550 -7.00 -9.78 -14.96
N GLY A 551 -6.29 -9.02 -14.13
CA GLY A 551 -6.37 -9.12 -12.67
C GLY A 551 -7.80 -8.95 -12.13
N THR A 552 -8.67 -8.26 -12.89
CA THR A 552 -10.10 -8.10 -12.58
C THR A 552 -10.90 -9.37 -12.86
N HIS A 553 -10.57 -10.06 -13.93
CA HIS A 553 -11.24 -11.30 -14.28
C HIS A 553 -10.96 -12.39 -13.23
N ARG A 554 -9.73 -12.43 -12.67
CA ARG A 554 -9.42 -13.31 -11.53
C ARG A 554 -10.19 -12.93 -10.27
N ALA A 555 -10.37 -11.65 -9.97
CA ALA A 555 -11.16 -11.18 -8.82
C ALA A 555 -12.68 -11.38 -9.03
N LYS A 556 -13.19 -11.17 -10.26
CA LYS A 556 -14.58 -11.50 -10.63
C LYS A 556 -14.81 -13.01 -10.64
N ARG A 557 -13.87 -13.83 -11.14
CA ARG A 557 -13.90 -15.30 -10.99
C ARG A 557 -13.90 -15.74 -9.55
N ALA A 558 -13.09 -15.15 -8.68
CA ALA A 558 -13.12 -15.45 -7.25
C ALA A 558 -14.48 -15.12 -6.62
N LYS A 559 -15.21 -14.13 -7.14
CA LYS A 559 -16.61 -13.84 -6.77
C LYS A 559 -17.61 -14.77 -7.47
N SER A 560 -17.41 -15.15 -8.72
CA SER A 560 -18.27 -16.07 -9.47
C SER A 560 -17.98 -17.55 -9.20
N ILE A 561 -16.81 -17.90 -8.65
CA ILE A 561 -16.51 -19.22 -8.05
C ILE A 561 -17.41 -19.45 -6.79
N GLY A 562 -18.08 -18.41 -6.29
CA GLY A 562 -19.22 -18.55 -5.38
C GLY A 562 -20.50 -19.06 -6.07
N ALA A 563 -20.67 -18.91 -7.37
CA ALA A 563 -21.77 -19.53 -8.11
C ALA A 563 -21.41 -20.99 -8.43
N THR A 564 -22.07 -21.89 -7.78
CA THR A 564 -21.89 -23.34 -7.97
C THR A 564 -23.21 -23.90 -8.48
N PRO A 565 -23.23 -25.10 -9.11
CA PRO A 565 -24.49 -25.77 -9.47
C PRO A 565 -25.51 -25.89 -8.34
N LEU A 566 -25.06 -25.69 -7.08
CA LEU A 566 -25.93 -25.63 -5.91
C LEU A 566 -26.82 -24.38 -5.86
N ASP A 567 -26.48 -23.31 -6.58
CA ASP A 567 -27.30 -22.09 -6.65
C ASP A 567 -28.55 -22.29 -7.51
N ASP A 568 -28.51 -23.28 -8.41
CA ASP A 568 -29.63 -23.64 -9.29
C ASP A 568 -30.58 -24.65 -8.66
N VAL A 569 -30.24 -25.19 -7.45
CA VAL A 569 -31.08 -26.16 -6.74
C VAL A 569 -32.19 -25.43 -5.98
N PRO A 570 -33.48 -25.70 -6.27
CA PRO A 570 -34.58 -25.11 -5.54
C PRO A 570 -34.47 -25.32 -4.02
N GLY A 571 -34.61 -24.23 -3.24
CA GLY A 571 -34.54 -24.28 -1.78
C GLY A 571 -33.14 -24.22 -1.18
N VAL A 572 -32.06 -24.22 -1.98
CA VAL A 572 -30.67 -24.07 -1.49
C VAL A 572 -30.24 -22.60 -1.53
N GLY A 573 -30.57 -21.86 -0.48
CA GLY A 573 -30.07 -20.51 -0.28
C GLY A 573 -28.63 -20.47 0.25
N ALA A 574 -28.07 -19.25 0.40
CA ALA A 574 -26.65 -19.01 0.77
C ALA A 574 -26.21 -19.72 2.07
N THR A 575 -27.10 -19.88 3.06
CA THR A 575 -26.82 -20.56 4.33
C THR A 575 -26.70 -22.06 4.13
N ARG A 576 -27.66 -22.69 3.46
CA ARG A 576 -27.69 -24.13 3.16
C ARG A 576 -26.57 -24.54 2.22
N LYS A 577 -26.27 -23.73 1.19
CA LYS A 577 -25.09 -23.89 0.33
C LYS A 577 -23.79 -23.91 1.13
N ARG A 578 -23.65 -23.02 2.10
CA ARG A 578 -22.48 -22.98 3.00
C ARG A 578 -22.37 -24.24 3.86
N ALA A 579 -23.47 -24.73 4.40
CA ALA A 579 -23.51 -25.96 5.18
C ALA A 579 -23.08 -27.18 4.32
N LEU A 580 -23.65 -27.32 3.13
CA LEU A 580 -23.29 -28.37 2.18
C LEU A 580 -21.81 -28.32 1.78
N LEU A 581 -21.30 -27.13 1.42
CA LEU A 581 -19.88 -26.96 1.07
C LEU A 581 -18.93 -27.15 2.26
N ALA A 582 -19.36 -26.80 3.47
CA ALA A 582 -18.59 -27.06 4.68
C ALA A 582 -18.50 -28.57 5.00
N HIS A 583 -19.59 -29.31 4.78
CA HIS A 583 -19.65 -30.74 5.02
C HIS A 583 -18.89 -31.54 3.95
N PHE A 584 -19.19 -31.33 2.67
CA PHE A 584 -18.64 -32.10 1.56
C PHE A 584 -17.34 -31.53 0.95
N GLY A 585 -17.02 -30.26 1.22
CA GLY A 585 -15.80 -29.59 0.77
C GLY A 585 -15.84 -29.03 -0.66
N SER A 586 -16.75 -29.48 -1.52
CA SER A 586 -16.92 -28.95 -2.88
C SER A 586 -18.32 -29.28 -3.42
N ALA A 587 -18.83 -28.45 -4.36
CA ALA A 587 -20.09 -28.71 -5.05
C ALA A 587 -20.07 -30.03 -5.82
N LYS A 588 -18.91 -30.43 -6.36
CA LYS A 588 -18.71 -31.73 -7.02
C LYS A 588 -18.83 -32.90 -6.06
N ALA A 589 -18.44 -32.73 -4.79
CA ALA A 589 -18.63 -33.76 -3.78
C ALA A 589 -20.10 -33.85 -3.36
N VAL A 590 -20.81 -32.74 -3.30
CA VAL A 590 -22.26 -32.69 -3.05
C VAL A 590 -23.02 -33.41 -4.17
N SER A 591 -22.69 -33.17 -5.44
CA SER A 591 -23.35 -33.81 -6.58
C SER A 591 -23.13 -35.34 -6.67
N ARG A 592 -22.18 -35.89 -5.91
CA ARG A 592 -21.89 -37.33 -5.84
C ARG A 592 -22.26 -37.97 -4.50
N ALA A 593 -22.81 -37.18 -3.58
CA ALA A 593 -23.21 -37.62 -2.28
C ALA A 593 -24.45 -38.52 -2.36
N ASN A 594 -24.52 -39.54 -1.54
CA ASN A 594 -25.74 -40.32 -1.39
C ASN A 594 -26.78 -39.55 -0.54
N LEU A 595 -28.02 -40.00 -0.61
CA LEU A 595 -29.13 -39.34 0.09
C LEU A 595 -28.96 -39.35 1.62
N ALA A 596 -28.37 -40.38 2.19
CA ALA A 596 -28.14 -40.50 3.63
C ALA A 596 -27.12 -39.44 4.11
N ASP A 597 -26.04 -39.24 3.35
CA ASP A 597 -25.04 -38.22 3.68
C ASP A 597 -25.58 -36.77 3.53
N LEU A 598 -26.48 -36.53 2.57
CA LEU A 598 -27.15 -35.25 2.41
C LEU A 598 -28.09 -34.95 3.59
N LYS A 599 -28.82 -35.95 4.09
CA LYS A 599 -29.68 -35.86 5.29
C LYS A 599 -28.90 -35.65 6.59
N ALA A 600 -27.63 -36.03 6.63
CA ALA A 600 -26.74 -35.83 7.78
C ALA A 600 -26.21 -34.36 7.90
N VAL A 601 -26.47 -33.49 6.93
CA VAL A 601 -25.99 -32.12 6.95
C VAL A 601 -26.94 -31.25 7.77
N ASP A 602 -26.41 -30.60 8.81
CA ASP A 602 -27.19 -29.72 9.67
C ASP A 602 -27.85 -28.56 8.87
N GLY A 603 -29.14 -28.30 9.09
CA GLY A 603 -29.94 -27.32 8.35
C GLY A 603 -30.48 -27.78 6.99
N ILE A 604 -30.27 -29.02 6.60
CA ILE A 604 -30.89 -29.66 5.42
C ILE A 604 -31.99 -30.62 5.89
N SER A 605 -33.24 -30.33 5.50
CA SER A 605 -34.37 -31.23 5.79
C SER A 605 -34.37 -32.43 4.86
N ASP A 606 -35.05 -33.53 5.25
CA ASP A 606 -35.19 -34.73 4.43
C ASP A 606 -35.71 -34.44 3.03
N THR A 607 -36.75 -33.60 2.93
CA THR A 607 -37.33 -33.19 1.64
C THR A 607 -36.34 -32.36 0.78
N LEU A 608 -35.51 -31.52 1.40
CA LEU A 608 -34.50 -30.77 0.68
C LEU A 608 -33.32 -31.62 0.24
N ALA A 609 -32.93 -32.61 1.06
CA ALA A 609 -31.91 -33.60 0.70
C ALA A 609 -32.33 -34.43 -0.54
N GLU A 610 -33.59 -34.81 -0.61
CA GLU A 610 -34.18 -35.46 -1.78
C GLU A 610 -34.17 -34.55 -3.00
N THR A 611 -34.59 -33.29 -2.86
CA THR A 611 -34.52 -32.30 -3.97
C THR A 611 -33.10 -32.10 -4.47
N ILE A 612 -32.09 -32.05 -3.58
CA ILE A 612 -30.68 -31.89 -3.99
C ILE A 612 -30.21 -33.15 -4.71
N TYR A 613 -30.56 -34.34 -4.18
CA TYR A 613 -30.18 -35.62 -4.78
C TYR A 613 -30.76 -35.77 -6.19
N ASP A 614 -32.06 -35.54 -6.36
CA ASP A 614 -32.78 -35.65 -7.63
C ASP A 614 -32.23 -34.64 -8.65
N PHE A 615 -31.98 -33.36 -8.25
CA PHE A 615 -31.42 -32.35 -9.12
C PHE A 615 -30.10 -32.76 -9.79
N PHE A 616 -29.25 -33.50 -9.07
CA PHE A 616 -27.95 -33.95 -9.60
C PHE A 616 -27.98 -35.31 -10.27
N HIS A 617 -29.00 -36.13 -10.03
CA HIS A 617 -29.10 -37.51 -10.56
C HIS A 617 -30.14 -37.66 -11.66
N GLU A 618 -31.13 -36.74 -11.77
CA GLU A 618 -32.10 -36.71 -12.88
C GLU A 618 -31.58 -36.03 -14.16
N ARG A 619 -30.43 -35.32 -14.08
CA ARG A 619 -29.76 -34.69 -15.21
C ARG A 619 -28.58 -35.52 -15.79
N GLY A 620 -28.46 -36.79 -15.45
CA GLY A 620 -27.44 -37.69 -15.95
C GLY A 620 -27.90 -38.51 -17.15
#